data_5d49eb72921212b45bf7715479106898
#
_entry.id   5d49eb72921212b45bf7715479106898
#
_cell.length_a   1.000
_cell.length_b   1.000
_cell.length_c   1.000
_cell.angle_alpha   90.00
_cell.angle_beta   90.00
_cell.angle_gamma   90.00
#
_symmetry.space_group_name_H-M   'P 1'
#
loop_
_entity.id
_entity.type
_entity.pdbx_description
1 polymer ?
#
loop_
_entity_poly.entity_id
_entity_poly.type
_entity_poly.pdbx_seq_one_letter_code
_entity_poly.pdbx_strand_id
1 'polypeptide(L)'
;MKYRAFNFVVLIAALVAASAVHARSAVPIVEHENMTIVTGSGKAIDADTVKKAIAAGVASNGRKWELRPAADGKTLQATLSWNSNKHTIVVEIVPTAMQYSVKYVSSVNMKYEVQSGTRVIHPFYNKYVEELIQSIRAELLKL
;
A
#
# COMPACT_ATOMS: atom_id res chain seq x y z
N MET A 1 -18.05 -74.33 -26.72
CA MET A 1 -18.62 -73.18 -26.06
C MET A 1 -17.51 -72.07 -25.90
N LYS A 2 -17.68 -70.97 -26.59
CA LYS A 2 -16.67 -69.91 -26.64
C LYS A 2 -17.06 -68.82 -25.66
N TYR A 3 -16.29 -68.61 -24.58
CA TYR A 3 -16.52 -67.53 -23.68
C TYR A 3 -15.71 -66.33 -24.18
N ARG A 4 -16.39 -65.25 -24.58
CA ARG A 4 -15.81 -63.95 -24.91
C ARG A 4 -15.56 -63.21 -23.62
N ALA A 5 -14.28 -62.95 -23.27
CA ALA A 5 -13.88 -62.06 -22.22
C ALA A 5 -14.15 -60.63 -22.66
N PHE A 6 -14.99 -59.91 -21.91
CA PHE A 6 -15.30 -58.50 -22.10
C PHE A 6 -14.30 -57.68 -21.26
N ASN A 7 -13.30 -57.11 -21.93
CA ASN A 7 -12.35 -56.22 -21.26
C ASN A 7 -13.02 -54.87 -20.99
N PHE A 8 -13.31 -54.61 -19.73
CA PHE A 8 -13.77 -53.33 -19.28
C PHE A 8 -12.53 -52.43 -19.03
N VAL A 9 -12.23 -51.53 -19.95
CA VAL A 9 -11.22 -50.48 -19.76
C VAL A 9 -11.90 -49.36 -19.01
N VAL A 10 -11.59 -49.26 -17.71
CA VAL A 10 -12.01 -48.12 -16.88
C VAL A 10 -11.04 -47.00 -17.15
N LEU A 11 -11.47 -45.99 -17.92
CA LEU A 11 -10.73 -44.73 -18.13
C LEU A 11 -10.97 -43.85 -16.94
N ILE A 12 -10.00 -43.81 -16.00
CA ILE A 12 -10.00 -42.86 -14.90
C ILE A 12 -9.48 -41.52 -15.44
N ALA A 13 -10.41 -40.62 -15.79
CA ALA A 13 -10.10 -39.26 -16.08
C ALA A 13 -9.76 -38.55 -14.75
N ALA A 14 -8.47 -38.41 -14.43
CA ALA A 14 -8.02 -37.59 -13.34
C ALA A 14 -8.28 -36.11 -13.69
N LEU A 15 -9.35 -35.55 -13.14
CA LEU A 15 -9.63 -34.12 -13.20
C LEU A 15 -8.60 -33.40 -12.28
N VAL A 16 -7.49 -32.96 -12.85
CA VAL A 16 -6.58 -32.06 -12.21
C VAL A 16 -7.29 -30.71 -12.14
N ALA A 17 -7.98 -30.47 -11.02
CA ALA A 17 -8.45 -29.14 -10.69
C ALA A 17 -7.22 -28.27 -10.44
N ALA A 18 -6.72 -27.61 -11.48
CA ALA A 18 -5.76 -26.53 -11.34
C ALA A 18 -6.45 -25.42 -10.54
N SER A 19 -6.21 -25.40 -9.22
CA SER A 19 -6.53 -24.27 -8.38
C SER A 19 -5.74 -23.08 -8.93
N ALA A 20 -6.37 -22.28 -9.80
CA ALA A 20 -5.81 -21.01 -10.22
C ALA A 20 -5.69 -20.14 -8.95
N VAL A 21 -4.53 -20.20 -8.31
CA VAL A 21 -4.13 -19.21 -7.32
C VAL A 21 -4.15 -17.89 -8.08
N HIS A 22 -5.22 -17.14 -7.94
CA HIS A 22 -5.32 -15.80 -8.48
C HIS A 22 -4.31 -14.93 -7.73
N ALA A 23 -3.07 -15.01 -8.16
CA ALA A 23 -2.06 -14.04 -7.76
C ALA A 23 -2.62 -12.67 -8.16
N ARG A 24 -3.01 -11.86 -7.17
CA ARG A 24 -3.59 -10.53 -7.42
C ARG A 24 -2.71 -9.81 -8.42
N SER A 25 -3.30 -9.40 -9.55
CA SER A 25 -2.59 -8.66 -10.59
C SER A 25 -2.05 -7.35 -10.01
N ALA A 26 -0.89 -6.91 -10.49
CA ALA A 26 -0.40 -5.57 -10.18
C ALA A 26 -1.36 -4.52 -10.77
N VAL A 27 -1.51 -3.41 -10.07
CA VAL A 27 -2.38 -2.28 -10.45
C VAL A 27 -1.55 -1.00 -10.52
N PRO A 28 -1.97 0.02 -11.27
CA PRO A 28 -1.30 1.31 -11.27
C PRO A 28 -1.16 1.88 -9.85
N ILE A 29 -0.01 2.51 -9.58
CA ILE A 29 0.17 3.29 -8.35
C ILE A 29 -0.77 4.49 -8.40
N VAL A 30 -1.52 4.69 -7.32
CA VAL A 30 -2.30 5.91 -7.12
C VAL A 30 -1.39 6.97 -6.52
N GLU A 31 -1.24 8.09 -7.22
CA GLU A 31 -0.44 9.22 -6.75
C GLU A 31 -1.27 10.11 -5.81
N HIS A 32 -0.65 10.55 -4.73
CA HIS A 32 -1.27 11.42 -3.73
C HIS A 32 -0.44 12.70 -3.58
N GLU A 33 -0.56 13.58 -4.58
CA GLU A 33 0.21 14.82 -4.64
C GLU A 33 -0.64 16.03 -4.28
N ASN A 34 -0.01 16.99 -3.60
CA ASN A 34 -0.59 18.31 -3.28
C ASN A 34 -1.99 18.25 -2.63
N MET A 35 -2.19 17.27 -1.74
CA MET A 35 -3.44 17.14 -1.01
C MET A 35 -3.62 18.33 -0.06
N THR A 36 -4.68 19.08 -0.23
CA THR A 36 -4.99 20.24 0.62
C THR A 36 -5.22 19.81 2.07
N ILE A 37 -4.62 20.55 3.00
CA ILE A 37 -4.83 20.39 4.43
C ILE A 37 -6.14 21.07 4.81
N VAL A 38 -7.01 20.32 5.49
CA VAL A 38 -8.25 20.83 6.09
C VAL A 38 -8.13 20.66 7.59
N THR A 39 -8.27 21.75 8.34
CA THR A 39 -8.31 21.75 9.80
C THR A 39 -9.72 21.96 10.32
N GLY A 40 -10.06 21.41 11.48
CA GLY A 40 -11.38 21.56 12.07
C GLY A 40 -11.67 23.02 12.49
N SER A 41 -10.64 23.77 12.86
CA SER A 41 -10.79 25.19 13.21
C SER A 41 -10.87 26.11 12.01
N GLY A 42 -10.52 25.66 10.80
CA GLY A 42 -10.39 26.48 9.61
C GLY A 42 -9.25 27.50 9.65
N LYS A 43 -8.40 27.47 10.69
CA LYS A 43 -7.30 28.41 10.86
C LYS A 43 -6.06 27.94 10.10
N ALA A 44 -5.27 28.90 9.64
CA ALA A 44 -3.96 28.61 9.08
C ALA A 44 -3.03 28.06 10.19
N ILE A 45 -2.25 27.05 9.83
CA ILE A 45 -1.27 26.40 10.71
C ILE A 45 0.12 26.46 10.06
N ASP A 46 1.17 26.37 10.88
CA ASP A 46 2.53 26.32 10.40
C ASP A 46 2.95 24.90 9.98
N ALA A 47 4.05 24.79 9.22
CA ALA A 47 4.55 23.53 8.72
C ALA A 47 4.99 22.57 9.84
N ASP A 48 5.44 23.05 10.99
CA ASP A 48 5.84 22.20 12.10
C ASP A 48 4.63 21.58 12.80
N THR A 49 3.56 22.35 12.94
CA THR A 49 2.27 21.84 13.41
C THR A 49 1.72 20.76 12.46
N VAL A 50 1.82 20.97 11.15
CA VAL A 50 1.46 19.94 10.14
C VAL A 50 2.30 18.67 10.32
N LYS A 51 3.62 18.79 10.47
CA LYS A 51 4.50 17.63 10.70
C LYS A 51 4.12 16.85 11.95
N LYS A 52 3.79 17.54 13.03
CA LYS A 52 3.33 16.90 14.29
C LYS A 52 2.03 16.14 14.10
N ALA A 53 1.06 16.72 13.39
CA ALA A 53 -0.20 16.05 13.08
C ALA A 53 -0.01 14.84 12.16
N ILE A 54 0.88 14.94 11.15
CA ILE A 54 1.26 13.81 10.31
C ILE A 54 1.88 12.70 11.17
N ALA A 55 2.81 13.03 12.06
CA ALA A 55 3.44 12.05 12.95
C ALA A 55 2.41 11.36 13.86
N ALA A 56 1.45 12.10 14.39
CA ALA A 56 0.34 11.56 15.17
C ALA A 56 -0.55 10.63 14.32
N GLY A 57 -0.86 11.01 13.07
CA GLY A 57 -1.64 10.19 12.15
C GLY A 57 -0.94 8.88 11.77
N VAL A 58 0.38 8.93 11.56
CA VAL A 58 1.18 7.73 11.32
C VAL A 58 1.19 6.82 12.55
N ALA A 59 1.35 7.38 13.74
CA ALA A 59 1.38 6.62 14.99
C ALA A 59 0.01 6.00 15.34
N SER A 60 -1.09 6.67 15.01
CA SER A 60 -2.46 6.18 15.25
C SER A 60 -2.92 5.15 14.22
N ASN A 61 -2.20 5.01 13.11
CA ASN A 61 -2.54 4.03 12.08
C ASN A 61 -2.32 2.60 12.61
N GLY A 62 -3.35 1.76 12.52
CA GLY A 62 -3.35 0.40 13.06
C GLY A 62 -2.31 -0.56 12.43
N ARG A 63 -1.62 -0.16 11.36
CA ARG A 63 -0.61 -0.99 10.68
C ARG A 63 0.81 -0.81 11.19
N LYS A 64 1.05 0.08 12.16
CA LYS A 64 2.36 0.29 12.78
C LYS A 64 3.44 0.75 11.78
N TRP A 65 3.15 1.79 11.02
CA TRP A 65 4.15 2.47 10.22
C TRP A 65 5.25 3.06 11.12
N GLU A 66 6.50 2.90 10.70
CA GLU A 66 7.63 3.59 11.30
C GLU A 66 7.88 4.91 10.57
N LEU A 67 7.95 6.03 11.30
CA LEU A 67 8.20 7.34 10.75
C LEU A 67 9.60 7.82 11.13
N ARG A 68 10.34 8.36 10.15
CA ARG A 68 11.66 8.96 10.35
C ARG A 68 11.77 10.26 9.56
N PRO A 69 12.52 11.27 10.03
CA PRO A 69 12.89 12.39 9.18
C PRO A 69 13.73 11.89 8.00
N ALA A 70 13.51 12.47 6.82
CA ALA A 70 14.42 12.27 5.69
C ALA A 70 15.70 13.10 5.84
N ALA A 71 16.71 12.82 5.03
CA ALA A 71 18.00 13.47 5.12
C ALA A 71 17.95 15.00 4.89
N ASP A 72 16.93 15.48 4.18
CA ASP A 72 16.70 16.91 3.93
C ASP A 72 16.14 17.68 5.14
N GLY A 73 15.75 16.99 6.22
CA GLY A 73 15.13 17.54 7.42
C GLY A 73 13.73 18.15 7.21
N LYS A 74 13.24 18.17 5.96
CA LYS A 74 11.95 18.77 5.58
C LYS A 74 10.89 17.74 5.33
N THR A 75 11.26 16.62 4.72
CA THR A 75 10.37 15.51 4.41
C THR A 75 10.41 14.45 5.50
N LEU A 76 9.40 13.59 5.50
CA LEU A 76 9.27 12.46 6.41
C LEU A 76 9.24 11.18 5.60
N GLN A 77 9.87 10.13 6.08
CA GLN A 77 9.81 8.82 5.45
C GLN A 77 9.04 7.87 6.34
N ALA A 78 7.99 7.26 5.80
CA ALA A 78 7.19 6.25 6.50
C ALA A 78 7.44 4.87 5.89
N THR A 79 7.74 3.90 6.74
CA THR A 79 8.02 2.50 6.35
C THR A 79 7.01 1.59 7.00
N LEU A 80 6.38 0.73 6.20
CA LEU A 80 5.54 -0.36 6.69
C LEU A 80 6.15 -1.69 6.30
N SER A 81 6.39 -2.54 7.29
CA SER A 81 6.85 -3.92 7.08
C SER A 81 5.89 -4.89 7.76
N TRP A 82 5.63 -6.03 7.12
CA TRP A 82 4.77 -7.07 7.68
C TRP A 82 5.21 -8.47 7.25
N ASN A 83 4.58 -9.49 7.82
CA ASN A 83 4.91 -10.89 7.57
C ASN A 83 6.40 -11.17 7.81
N SER A 84 6.90 -10.84 9.02
CA SER A 84 8.31 -10.96 9.40
C SER A 84 9.26 -10.27 8.42
N ASN A 85 8.91 -9.05 8.02
CA ASN A 85 9.66 -8.19 7.08
C ASN A 85 9.79 -8.75 5.65
N LYS A 86 8.98 -9.74 5.28
CA LYS A 86 8.97 -10.26 3.91
C LYS A 86 8.42 -9.25 2.90
N HIS A 87 7.53 -8.37 3.36
CA HIS A 87 6.95 -7.31 2.53
C HIS A 87 7.27 -5.96 3.16
N THR A 88 7.65 -5.00 2.36
CA THR A 88 7.92 -3.63 2.81
C THR A 88 7.40 -2.63 1.80
N ILE A 89 6.87 -1.53 2.31
CA ILE A 89 6.51 -0.32 1.57
C ILE A 89 7.23 0.84 2.22
N VAL A 90 7.84 1.69 1.41
CA VAL A 90 8.44 2.95 1.84
C VAL A 90 7.80 4.08 1.05
N VAL A 91 7.27 5.07 1.75
CA VAL A 91 6.73 6.29 1.18
C VAL A 91 7.41 7.52 1.77
N GLU A 92 7.50 8.57 0.99
CA GLU A 92 7.92 9.90 1.42
C GLU A 92 6.70 10.77 1.61
N ILE A 93 6.64 11.50 2.73
CA ILE A 93 5.59 12.47 3.03
C ILE A 93 6.22 13.86 2.99
N VAL A 94 5.75 14.70 2.07
CA VAL A 94 6.28 16.05 1.84
C VAL A 94 5.27 17.08 2.36
N PRO A 95 5.42 17.58 3.58
CA PRO A 95 4.51 18.55 4.17
C PRO A 95 4.87 19.98 3.81
N THR A 96 3.85 20.83 3.67
CA THR A 96 3.91 22.28 3.71
C THR A 96 2.88 22.81 4.73
N ALA A 97 2.74 24.11 4.89
CA ALA A 97 1.68 24.69 5.73
C ALA A 97 0.26 24.48 5.17
N MET A 98 0.11 24.24 3.87
CA MET A 98 -1.19 24.19 3.19
C MET A 98 -1.52 22.86 2.55
N GLN A 99 -0.50 22.05 2.26
CA GLN A 99 -0.63 20.82 1.49
C GLN A 99 0.35 19.76 1.99
N TYR A 100 0.09 18.51 1.65
CA TYR A 100 1.09 17.45 1.76
C TYR A 100 0.95 16.46 0.61
N SER A 101 2.04 15.79 0.29
CA SER A 101 2.07 14.73 -0.72
C SER A 101 2.56 13.43 -0.08
N VAL A 102 2.07 12.29 -0.55
CA VAL A 102 2.58 10.96 -0.19
C VAL A 102 3.05 10.27 -1.46
N LYS A 103 4.35 10.03 -1.57
CA LYS A 103 5.01 9.54 -2.78
C LYS A 103 5.63 8.17 -2.55
N TYR A 104 5.55 7.30 -3.55
CA TYR A 104 6.27 6.03 -3.55
C TYR A 104 7.79 6.25 -3.57
N VAL A 105 8.51 5.55 -2.69
CA VAL A 105 9.98 5.52 -2.67
C VAL A 105 10.49 4.16 -3.10
N SER A 106 10.11 3.10 -2.40
CA SER A 106 10.56 1.74 -2.67
C SER A 106 9.62 0.70 -2.07
N SER A 107 9.79 -0.54 -2.48
CA SER A 107 9.07 -1.66 -1.88
C SER A 107 9.81 -2.98 -2.05
N VAL A 108 9.50 -3.96 -1.20
CA VAL A 108 10.01 -5.33 -1.25
C VAL A 108 8.83 -6.29 -1.37
N ASN A 109 8.93 -7.25 -2.31
CA ASN A 109 7.88 -8.26 -2.58
C ASN A 109 6.49 -7.69 -2.88
N MET A 110 6.42 -6.51 -3.48
CA MET A 110 5.18 -5.82 -3.84
C MET A 110 4.90 -5.85 -5.35
N LYS A 111 5.60 -6.68 -6.12
CA LYS A 111 5.42 -6.79 -7.58
C LYS A 111 5.52 -5.44 -8.29
N TYR A 112 6.39 -4.55 -7.78
CA TYR A 112 6.61 -3.26 -8.42
C TYR A 112 7.33 -3.45 -9.74
N GLU A 113 6.80 -2.85 -10.79
CA GLU A 113 7.40 -2.79 -12.13
C GLU A 113 6.89 -1.57 -12.91
N VAL A 114 7.52 -1.28 -14.02
CA VAL A 114 7.05 -0.28 -14.99
C VAL A 114 6.56 -1.01 -16.23
N GLN A 115 5.26 -0.93 -16.50
CA GLN A 115 4.60 -1.53 -17.65
C GLN A 115 4.16 -0.42 -18.60
N SER A 116 4.73 -0.38 -19.80
CA SER A 116 4.40 0.63 -20.81
C SER A 116 4.40 2.07 -20.28
N GLY A 117 5.40 2.41 -19.46
CA GLY A 117 5.53 3.73 -18.84
C GLY A 117 4.68 3.96 -17.59
N THR A 118 3.82 3.04 -17.22
CA THR A 118 2.99 3.12 -16.00
C THR A 118 3.63 2.31 -14.87
N ARG A 119 3.77 2.92 -13.70
CA ARG A 119 4.21 2.23 -12.48
C ARG A 119 3.07 1.40 -11.92
N VAL A 120 3.28 0.10 -11.78
CA VAL A 120 2.30 -0.83 -11.22
C VAL A 120 2.87 -1.52 -9.99
N ILE A 121 1.98 -1.94 -9.09
CA ILE A 121 2.35 -2.53 -7.80
C ILE A 121 1.24 -3.44 -7.29
N HIS A 122 1.53 -4.26 -6.31
CA HIS A 122 0.52 -5.06 -5.63
C HIS A 122 -0.58 -4.16 -5.03
N PRO A 123 -1.89 -4.49 -5.17
CA PRO A 123 -3.02 -3.64 -4.72
C PRO A 123 -2.97 -3.22 -3.25
N PHE A 124 -2.28 -3.98 -2.40
CA PHE A 124 -2.12 -3.62 -0.99
C PHE A 124 -1.35 -2.30 -0.79
N TYR A 125 -0.47 -1.91 -1.71
CA TYR A 125 0.19 -0.61 -1.64
C TYR A 125 -0.84 0.52 -1.60
N ASN A 126 -1.69 0.62 -2.63
CA ASN A 126 -2.69 1.68 -2.70
C ASN A 126 -3.63 1.66 -1.49
N LYS A 127 -4.06 0.46 -1.06
CA LYS A 127 -4.92 0.30 0.12
C LYS A 127 -4.24 0.81 1.39
N TYR A 128 -3.00 0.44 1.66
CA TYR A 128 -2.33 0.77 2.91
C TYR A 128 -1.90 2.23 2.96
N VAL A 129 -1.53 2.82 1.80
CA VAL A 129 -1.25 4.24 1.68
C VAL A 129 -2.52 5.07 1.88
N GLU A 130 -3.66 4.66 1.32
CA GLU A 130 -4.93 5.34 1.56
C GLU A 130 -5.35 5.29 3.04
N GLU A 131 -5.21 4.14 3.71
CA GLU A 131 -5.47 4.02 5.14
C GLU A 131 -4.55 4.93 5.98
N LEU A 132 -3.27 5.07 5.59
CA LEU A 132 -2.33 6.00 6.19
C LEU A 132 -2.79 7.46 6.02
N ILE A 133 -3.18 7.84 4.82
CA ILE A 133 -3.69 9.18 4.49
C ILE A 133 -4.94 9.50 5.32
N GLN A 134 -5.87 8.56 5.48
CA GLN A 134 -7.07 8.76 6.31
C GLN A 134 -6.71 9.00 7.78
N SER A 135 -5.73 8.28 8.33
CA SER A 135 -5.24 8.52 9.68
C SER A 135 -4.62 9.91 9.84
N ILE A 136 -3.82 10.36 8.86
CA ILE A 136 -3.23 11.70 8.83
C ILE A 136 -4.33 12.77 8.77
N ARG A 137 -5.32 12.62 7.89
CA ARG A 137 -6.45 13.55 7.78
C ARG A 137 -7.24 13.67 9.08
N ALA A 138 -7.45 12.54 9.77
CA ALA A 138 -8.15 12.54 11.05
C ALA A 138 -7.41 13.38 12.12
N GLU A 139 -6.09 13.37 12.14
CA GLU A 139 -5.31 14.19 13.07
C GLU A 139 -5.28 15.67 12.64
N LEU A 140 -5.17 15.96 11.36
CA LEU A 140 -5.23 17.33 10.84
C LEU A 140 -6.60 17.99 11.15
N LEU A 141 -7.70 17.25 11.11
CA LEU A 141 -9.03 17.73 11.44
C LEU A 141 -9.21 18.08 12.92
N LYS A 142 -8.33 17.62 13.82
CA LYS A 142 -8.36 18.00 15.25
C LYS A 142 -7.77 19.40 15.52
N LEU A 143 -7.06 19.95 14.54
CA LEU A 143 -6.48 21.30 14.60
C LEU A 143 -7.52 22.33 14.12
#